data_dd9769bb46f2dcbd7204257e03ca0fdd
#
_entry.id   dd9769bb46f2dcbd7204257e03ca0fdd
#
_cell.length_a   1.000
_cell.length_b   1.000
_cell.length_c   1.000
_cell.angle_alpha   90.00
_cell.angle_beta   90.00
_cell.angle_gamma   90.00
#
_symmetry.space_group_name_H-M   'P 1'
#
loop_
_entity.id
_entity.type
_entity.pdbx_description
1 polymer ?
#
loop_
_entity_poly.entity_id
_entity_poly.type
_entity_poly.pdbx_seq_one_letter_code
_entity_poly.pdbx_strand_id
1 'polypeptide(L)'
;MSNIEGTKSGQLTKDDIALMVRELVLVTLPHKDPGDVPRWTRQNGNITLAIQPGYKDDPKDRKKSVCIGYPYGSTARLILYWIVTETRRTGEPRLELGKSLADFMRKLGIMPDDSTGKRSSANSVHRQLERLIHARIRFEQCKENDGGRGRGWLDMPVAKAGWLWWDAQDEEQKALWNSYIILNDDFFKTILTNPVPVRMMTLLALKKSPLGLDLYAWATIESYKAQHHSKGRFVAWKLLHEQFGTELGRLNNFVMNAKRELRKIMLNCPTIKLTFARGGVQVLAGSLPDVPPRTAHQALQPPSAPVIAIPSGKAIEHVMYSMKTRESAVIIAMAFQKAVERSEVENTDEAYIAFANQYVA
;
A
#
# COMPACT_ATOMS: atom_id res chain seq x y z
N MET A 1 -19.05 -32.56 8.78
CA MET A 1 -19.63 -32.29 7.44
C MET A 1 -20.39 -30.99 7.54
N SER A 2 -19.77 -29.88 7.32
CA SER A 2 -20.40 -28.53 7.31
C SER A 2 -20.36 -28.00 5.89
N ASN A 3 -21.53 -27.70 5.39
CA ASN A 3 -21.88 -27.23 4.07
C ASN A 3 -21.02 -26.03 3.65
N ILE A 4 -20.22 -26.23 2.60
CA ILE A 4 -19.71 -25.13 1.79
C ILE A 4 -20.81 -24.84 0.77
N GLU A 5 -21.74 -23.97 1.13
CA GLU A 5 -22.70 -23.42 0.17
C GLU A 5 -21.92 -22.58 -0.85
N GLY A 6 -22.05 -22.98 -2.11
CA GLY A 6 -21.50 -22.30 -3.27
C GLY A 6 -22.01 -20.86 -3.32
N THR A 7 -21.10 -19.91 -3.18
CA THR A 7 -21.37 -18.50 -3.40
C THR A 7 -21.79 -18.29 -4.85
N LYS A 8 -23.06 -17.98 -5.04
CA LYS A 8 -23.63 -17.43 -6.28
C LYS A 8 -22.69 -16.34 -6.82
N SER A 9 -22.60 -16.21 -8.13
CA SER A 9 -21.95 -15.12 -8.91
C SER A 9 -22.18 -13.77 -8.22
N GLY A 10 -21.43 -13.48 -7.15
CA GLY A 10 -21.60 -12.33 -6.29
C GLY A 10 -20.71 -11.20 -6.76
N GLN A 11 -21.26 -10.03 -6.82
CA GLN A 11 -20.59 -8.76 -7.02
C GLN A 11 -19.48 -8.63 -5.98
N LEU A 12 -18.22 -8.41 -6.42
CA LEU A 12 -17.07 -8.20 -5.53
C LEU A 12 -17.34 -7.02 -4.60
N THR A 13 -17.17 -7.24 -3.31
CA THR A 13 -17.28 -6.20 -2.29
C THR A 13 -15.94 -5.49 -2.11
N LYS A 14 -15.95 -4.36 -1.41
CA LYS A 14 -14.72 -3.64 -1.04
C LYS A 14 -13.74 -4.49 -0.22
N ASP A 15 -14.25 -5.45 0.55
CA ASP A 15 -13.43 -6.31 1.41
C ASP A 15 -12.77 -7.47 0.63
N ASP A 16 -13.26 -7.75 -0.57
CA ASP A 16 -12.69 -8.75 -1.47
C ASP A 16 -11.48 -8.23 -2.27
N ILE A 17 -11.19 -6.92 -2.21
CA ILE A 17 -10.21 -6.26 -3.05
C ILE A 17 -9.05 -5.71 -2.21
N ALA A 18 -7.83 -6.01 -2.65
CA ALA A 18 -6.62 -5.37 -2.18
C ALA A 18 -5.95 -4.60 -3.33
N LEU A 19 -5.21 -3.57 -3.00
CA LEU A 19 -4.54 -2.69 -3.96
C LEU A 19 -3.05 -2.60 -3.70
N MET A 20 -2.25 -2.49 -4.79
CA MET A 20 -0.83 -2.17 -4.74
C MET A 20 -0.51 -1.03 -5.70
N VAL A 21 0.39 -0.13 -5.32
CA VAL A 21 0.88 0.90 -6.25
C VAL A 21 1.64 0.26 -7.40
N ARG A 22 1.38 0.74 -8.61
CA ARG A 22 1.93 0.16 -9.84
C ARG A 22 3.47 0.16 -9.87
N GLU A 23 4.09 1.19 -9.35
CA GLU A 23 5.54 1.34 -9.29
C GLU A 23 6.18 0.18 -8.51
N LEU A 24 5.59 -0.23 -7.37
CA LEU A 24 6.06 -1.36 -6.57
C LEU A 24 5.72 -2.73 -7.17
N VAL A 25 4.82 -2.81 -8.15
CA VAL A 25 4.63 -4.03 -8.95
C VAL A 25 5.66 -4.14 -10.07
N LEU A 26 6.06 -3.00 -10.63
CA LEU A 26 7.10 -2.96 -11.68
C LEU A 26 8.48 -3.28 -11.11
N VAL A 27 8.81 -2.76 -9.92
CA VAL A 27 10.08 -3.00 -9.23
C VAL A 27 9.81 -3.22 -7.75
N THR A 28 10.03 -4.43 -7.24
CA THR A 28 9.54 -4.84 -5.92
C THR A 28 10.58 -4.71 -4.81
N LEU A 29 10.11 -4.71 -3.55
CA LEU A 29 10.96 -4.74 -2.36
C LEU A 29 11.88 -5.97 -2.31
N PRO A 30 12.89 -6.01 -1.44
CA PRO A 30 13.69 -7.22 -1.19
C PRO A 30 12.80 -8.39 -0.75
N HIS A 31 13.14 -9.60 -1.19
CA HIS A 31 12.48 -10.82 -0.71
C HIS A 31 13.06 -11.31 0.62
N LYS A 32 14.35 -11.06 0.83
CA LYS A 32 15.09 -11.39 2.05
C LYS A 32 15.73 -10.14 2.62
N ASP A 33 16.20 -10.23 3.88
CA ASP A 33 16.96 -9.13 4.47
C ASP A 33 18.25 -8.90 3.67
N PRO A 34 18.46 -7.69 3.14
CA PRO A 34 19.70 -7.36 2.43
C PRO A 34 20.94 -7.33 3.33
N GLY A 35 20.74 -7.32 4.64
CA GLY A 35 21.84 -7.19 5.61
C GLY A 35 22.32 -5.74 5.74
N ASP A 36 23.57 -5.59 6.17
CA ASP A 36 24.19 -4.30 6.41
C ASP A 36 24.83 -3.74 5.14
N VAL A 37 23.98 -3.29 4.21
CA VAL A 37 24.41 -2.60 3.00
C VAL A 37 23.92 -1.14 3.05
N PRO A 38 24.68 -0.15 2.56
CA PRO A 38 24.28 1.25 2.64
C PRO A 38 23.09 1.59 1.74
N ARG A 39 22.90 0.84 0.67
CA ARG A 39 21.81 1.01 -0.31
C ARG A 39 21.54 -0.31 -1.01
N TRP A 40 20.27 -0.71 -1.03
CA TRP A 40 19.81 -1.83 -1.83
C TRP A 40 19.14 -1.32 -3.11
N THR A 41 19.37 -2.00 -4.24
CA THR A 41 18.78 -1.62 -5.53
C THR A 41 18.21 -2.82 -6.28
N ARG A 42 17.13 -2.58 -7.03
CA ARG A 42 16.57 -3.51 -8.01
C ARG A 42 16.22 -2.76 -9.29
N GLN A 43 16.45 -3.40 -10.41
CA GLN A 43 16.21 -2.83 -11.73
C GLN A 43 15.20 -3.65 -12.52
N ASN A 44 14.35 -2.97 -13.31
CA ASN A 44 13.49 -3.56 -14.32
C ASN A 44 13.50 -2.66 -15.56
N GLY A 45 14.20 -3.07 -16.60
CA GLY A 45 14.43 -2.23 -17.79
C GLY A 45 15.11 -0.92 -17.44
N ASN A 46 14.46 0.19 -17.72
CA ASN A 46 14.95 1.54 -17.46
C ASN A 46 14.54 2.11 -16.10
N ILE A 47 13.84 1.33 -15.26
CA ILE A 47 13.40 1.75 -13.93
C ILE A 47 14.28 1.07 -12.87
N THR A 48 14.79 1.84 -11.93
CA THR A 48 15.53 1.35 -10.77
C THR A 48 14.85 1.78 -9.49
N LEU A 49 14.57 0.82 -8.61
CA LEU A 49 14.19 1.05 -7.23
C LEU A 49 15.45 1.05 -6.38
N ALA A 50 15.62 2.09 -5.59
CA ALA A 50 16.66 2.19 -4.60
C ALA A 50 16.05 2.37 -3.22
N ILE A 51 16.52 1.63 -2.24
CA ILE A 51 16.08 1.72 -0.84
C ILE A 51 17.29 1.97 0.03
N GLN A 52 17.17 2.94 0.93
CA GLN A 52 18.09 3.20 2.02
C GLN A 52 17.35 2.96 3.34
N PRO A 53 17.98 2.28 4.32
CA PRO A 53 17.34 2.04 5.59
C PRO A 53 17.22 3.34 6.40
N GLY A 54 16.22 3.42 7.25
CA GLY A 54 16.13 4.47 8.26
C GLY A 54 17.08 4.23 9.42
N TYR A 55 17.31 5.29 10.21
CA TYR A 55 18.10 5.25 11.44
C TYR A 55 17.28 5.81 12.59
N LYS A 56 17.58 5.36 13.79
CA LYS A 56 17.02 5.89 15.05
C LYS A 56 18.13 6.04 16.07
N ASP A 57 17.90 6.89 17.07
CA ASP A 57 18.85 7.05 18.18
C ASP A 57 18.98 5.75 18.98
N ASP A 58 20.20 5.44 19.40
CA ASP A 58 20.43 4.33 20.33
C ASP A 58 19.81 4.67 21.69
N PRO A 59 18.89 3.85 22.24
CA PRO A 59 18.33 4.08 23.56
C PRO A 59 19.36 4.17 24.68
N LYS A 60 20.53 3.55 24.49
CA LYS A 60 21.63 3.51 25.48
C LYS A 60 22.63 4.65 25.30
N ASP A 61 22.76 5.19 24.10
CA ASP A 61 23.70 6.27 23.80
C ASP A 61 23.14 7.17 22.69
N ARG A 62 22.48 8.23 23.06
CA ARG A 62 21.84 9.19 22.12
C ARG A 62 22.79 9.85 21.12
N LYS A 63 24.11 9.69 21.30
CA LYS A 63 25.11 10.15 20.33
C LYS A 63 25.32 9.16 19.18
N LYS A 64 24.77 7.97 19.31
CA LYS A 64 24.86 6.90 18.30
C LYS A 64 23.53 6.69 17.61
N SER A 65 23.58 6.43 16.33
CA SER A 65 22.41 6.02 15.53
C SER A 65 22.49 4.54 15.22
N VAL A 66 21.35 3.87 15.34
CA VAL A 66 21.19 2.45 15.00
C VAL A 66 20.40 2.32 13.72
N CYS A 67 20.89 1.54 12.78
CA CYS A 67 20.19 1.21 11.55
C CYS A 67 18.93 0.38 11.85
N ILE A 68 17.76 0.83 11.40
CA ILE A 68 16.48 0.13 11.56
C ILE A 68 16.42 -1.11 10.64
N GLY A 69 17.16 -1.08 9.53
CA GLY A 69 17.20 -2.12 8.52
C GLY A 69 16.18 -1.92 7.39
N TYR A 70 16.14 -2.87 6.49
CA TYR A 70 15.35 -2.80 5.26
C TYR A 70 13.95 -3.39 5.44
N PRO A 71 12.90 -2.81 4.79
CA PRO A 71 11.62 -3.50 4.62
C PRO A 71 11.80 -4.67 3.62
N TYR A 72 11.41 -5.88 3.99
CA TYR A 72 11.54 -7.07 3.14
C TYR A 72 10.49 -8.14 3.44
N GLY A 73 10.41 -9.11 2.55
CA GLY A 73 9.60 -10.32 2.74
C GLY A 73 8.10 -10.09 2.53
N SER A 74 7.31 -11.06 2.95
CA SER A 74 5.85 -11.04 2.78
C SER A 74 5.18 -10.01 3.68
N THR A 75 5.61 -9.87 4.93
CA THR A 75 4.97 -8.97 5.90
C THR A 75 5.01 -7.52 5.43
N ALA A 76 6.15 -7.03 4.93
CA ALA A 76 6.26 -5.68 4.38
C ALA A 76 5.29 -5.45 3.21
N ARG A 77 5.10 -6.47 2.35
CA ARG A 77 4.15 -6.43 1.23
C ARG A 77 2.70 -6.37 1.69
N LEU A 78 2.33 -7.19 2.67
CA LEU A 78 0.98 -7.19 3.24
C LEU A 78 0.65 -5.84 3.89
N ILE A 79 1.61 -5.23 4.59
CA ILE A 79 1.46 -3.87 5.13
C ILE A 79 1.23 -2.86 4.00
N LEU A 80 1.99 -2.92 2.91
CA LEU A 80 1.79 -2.05 1.74
C LEU A 80 0.42 -2.26 1.09
N TYR A 81 0.00 -3.51 0.89
CA TYR A 81 -1.35 -3.81 0.37
C TYR A 81 -2.42 -3.19 1.25
N TRP A 82 -2.30 -3.32 2.56
CA TRP A 82 -3.23 -2.72 3.51
C TRP A 82 -3.21 -1.19 3.42
N ILE A 83 -2.04 -0.55 3.46
CA ILE A 83 -1.89 0.92 3.35
C ILE A 83 -2.58 1.42 2.08
N VAL A 84 -2.25 0.84 0.92
CA VAL A 84 -2.78 1.26 -0.38
C VAL A 84 -4.30 1.06 -0.46
N THR A 85 -4.79 -0.06 0.06
CA THR A 85 -6.23 -0.37 0.07
C THR A 85 -7.00 0.55 1.00
N GLU A 86 -6.51 0.75 2.23
CA GLU A 86 -7.18 1.60 3.21
C GLU A 86 -7.18 3.07 2.79
N THR A 87 -6.06 3.57 2.27
CA THR A 87 -5.99 4.91 1.67
C THR A 87 -7.02 5.11 0.57
N ARG A 88 -7.18 4.11 -0.32
CA ARG A 88 -8.15 4.21 -1.40
C ARG A 88 -9.60 4.13 -0.89
N ARG A 89 -9.81 3.39 0.21
CA ARG A 89 -11.12 3.23 0.85
C ARG A 89 -11.56 4.47 1.61
N THR A 90 -10.64 5.13 2.33
CA THR A 90 -10.92 6.30 3.16
C THR A 90 -10.80 7.61 2.41
N GLY A 91 -9.92 7.68 1.40
CA GLY A 91 -9.55 8.91 0.73
C GLY A 91 -8.62 9.81 1.57
N GLU A 92 -8.12 9.31 2.73
CA GLU A 92 -7.38 10.08 3.70
C GLU A 92 -5.90 9.69 3.72
N PRO A 93 -4.97 10.66 3.88
CA PRO A 93 -3.54 10.38 4.05
C PRO A 93 -3.19 9.89 5.45
N ARG A 94 -4.05 10.11 6.45
CA ARG A 94 -3.90 9.63 7.82
C ARG A 94 -4.58 8.28 7.97
N LEU A 95 -3.82 7.27 8.36
CA LEU A 95 -4.31 5.91 8.55
C LEU A 95 -4.15 5.48 10.01
N GLU A 96 -5.26 5.07 10.62
CA GLU A 96 -5.28 4.48 11.96
C GLU A 96 -4.98 2.99 11.86
N LEU A 97 -3.96 2.52 12.58
CA LEU A 97 -3.53 1.13 12.50
C LEU A 97 -4.53 0.17 13.18
N GLY A 98 -5.30 0.65 14.14
CA GLY A 98 -6.32 -0.12 14.85
C GLY A 98 -6.24 0.06 16.36
N LYS A 99 -7.03 -0.73 17.09
CA LYS A 99 -7.13 -0.63 18.55
C LYS A 99 -5.99 -1.36 19.28
N SER A 100 -5.31 -2.28 18.61
CA SER A 100 -4.17 -3.05 19.13
C SER A 100 -3.33 -3.58 17.98
N LEU A 101 -2.11 -4.06 18.29
CA LEU A 101 -1.28 -4.75 17.29
C LEU A 101 -1.97 -6.01 16.76
N ALA A 102 -2.62 -6.77 17.62
CA ALA A 102 -3.38 -7.95 17.22
C ALA A 102 -4.52 -7.61 16.25
N ASP A 103 -5.20 -6.48 16.47
CA ASP A 103 -6.20 -5.96 15.53
C ASP A 103 -5.57 -5.60 14.17
N PHE A 104 -4.44 -4.91 14.19
CA PHE A 104 -3.69 -4.60 12.97
C PHE A 104 -3.24 -5.87 12.23
N MET A 105 -2.72 -6.87 12.96
CA MET A 105 -2.34 -8.16 12.36
C MET A 105 -3.51 -8.85 11.66
N ARG A 106 -4.71 -8.83 12.27
CA ARG A 106 -5.91 -9.39 11.63
C ARG A 106 -6.27 -8.66 10.34
N LYS A 107 -6.12 -7.32 10.30
CA LYS A 107 -6.31 -6.52 9.07
C LYS A 107 -5.34 -6.93 7.96
N LEU A 108 -4.13 -7.38 8.32
CA LEU A 108 -3.14 -7.93 7.38
C LEU A 108 -3.40 -9.40 7.01
N GLY A 109 -4.42 -10.04 7.56
CA GLY A 109 -4.66 -11.47 7.42
C GLY A 109 -3.62 -12.35 8.12
N ILE A 110 -2.90 -11.80 9.09
CA ILE A 110 -1.92 -12.49 9.94
C ILE A 110 -2.62 -12.80 11.26
N MET A 111 -2.74 -14.10 11.61
CA MET A 111 -3.30 -14.48 12.91
C MET A 111 -2.26 -14.18 13.98
N PRO A 112 -2.65 -13.48 15.06
CA PRO A 112 -1.82 -13.40 16.25
C PRO A 112 -1.51 -14.81 16.75
N ASP A 113 -0.27 -15.04 17.15
CA ASP A 113 0.17 -16.27 17.79
C ASP A 113 0.61 -15.97 19.22
N ASP A 114 0.55 -16.98 20.08
CA ASP A 114 0.97 -16.87 21.49
C ASP A 114 2.50 -16.95 21.63
N SER A 115 3.25 -16.94 20.51
CA SER A 115 4.69 -17.01 20.52
C SER A 115 5.30 -15.70 21.00
N THR A 116 6.03 -15.76 22.08
CA THR A 116 6.81 -14.65 22.60
C THR A 116 8.25 -14.71 22.07
N GLY A 117 8.84 -13.54 21.77
CA GLY A 117 10.24 -13.45 21.37
C GLY A 117 10.44 -12.83 19.96
N LYS A 118 11.73 -12.71 19.58
CA LYS A 118 12.17 -12.00 18.35
C LYS A 118 11.57 -12.55 17.03
N ARG A 119 11.10 -13.80 17.04
CA ARG A 119 10.55 -14.49 15.86
C ARG A 119 9.02 -14.52 15.83
N SER A 120 8.33 -13.94 16.83
CA SER A 120 6.88 -13.89 16.84
C SER A 120 6.34 -13.14 15.63
N SER A 121 5.14 -13.46 15.22
CA SER A 121 4.43 -12.77 14.11
C SER A 121 4.21 -11.31 14.46
N ALA A 122 3.90 -10.97 15.70
CA ALA A 122 3.74 -9.63 16.22
C ALA A 122 5.02 -8.80 16.06
N ASN A 123 6.16 -9.31 16.53
CA ASN A 123 7.46 -8.65 16.37
C ASN A 123 7.87 -8.51 14.90
N SER A 124 7.49 -9.46 14.05
CA SER A 124 7.73 -9.36 12.60
C SER A 124 6.94 -8.21 11.98
N VAL A 125 5.65 -8.08 12.32
CA VAL A 125 4.78 -7.01 11.81
C VAL A 125 5.29 -5.65 12.27
N HIS A 126 5.57 -5.48 13.56
CA HIS A 126 6.12 -4.23 14.10
C HIS A 126 7.42 -3.84 13.40
N ARG A 127 8.39 -4.74 13.35
CA ARG A 127 9.69 -4.50 12.74
C ARG A 127 9.57 -4.13 11.25
N GLN A 128 8.71 -4.82 10.49
CA GLN A 128 8.54 -4.51 9.08
C GLN A 128 7.77 -3.21 8.85
N LEU A 129 6.84 -2.85 9.71
CA LEU A 129 6.18 -1.54 9.69
C LEU A 129 7.20 -0.43 9.97
N GLU A 130 7.98 -0.54 11.06
CA GLU A 130 9.01 0.44 11.42
C GLU A 130 10.02 0.62 10.28
N ARG A 131 10.51 -0.48 9.71
CA ARG A 131 11.43 -0.45 8.56
C ARG A 131 10.84 0.22 7.34
N LEU A 132 9.56 -0.03 7.06
CA LEU A 132 8.88 0.50 5.88
C LEU A 132 8.63 2.01 5.97
N ILE A 133 8.19 2.52 7.12
CA ILE A 133 7.87 3.93 7.31
C ILE A 133 9.12 4.82 7.40
N HIS A 134 10.24 4.27 7.86
CA HIS A 134 11.51 4.99 7.97
C HIS A 134 12.43 4.81 6.76
N ALA A 135 12.13 3.88 5.84
CA ALA A 135 12.93 3.68 4.66
C ALA A 135 12.81 4.86 3.68
N ARG A 136 13.93 5.27 3.12
CA ARG A 136 13.94 6.17 1.98
C ARG A 136 13.83 5.35 0.69
N ILE A 137 12.70 5.45 0.02
CA ILE A 137 12.40 4.75 -1.23
C ILE A 137 12.52 5.75 -2.39
N ARG A 138 13.30 5.39 -3.41
CA ARG A 138 13.51 6.21 -4.60
C ARG A 138 13.33 5.36 -5.85
N PHE A 139 12.55 5.86 -6.79
CA PHE A 139 12.47 5.36 -8.15
C PHE A 139 13.29 6.25 -9.07
N GLU A 140 14.13 5.64 -9.89
CA GLU A 140 14.94 6.34 -10.89
C GLU A 140 14.57 5.78 -12.27
N GLN A 141 14.42 6.66 -13.24
CA GLN A 141 14.19 6.30 -14.63
C GLN A 141 15.22 6.94 -15.52
N CYS A 142 15.94 6.13 -16.29
CA CYS A 142 16.83 6.59 -17.32
C CYS A 142 16.14 6.49 -18.69
N LYS A 143 16.21 7.55 -19.49
CA LYS A 143 15.78 7.56 -20.89
C LYS A 143 16.99 7.94 -21.75
N GLU A 144 17.25 7.12 -22.76
CA GLU A 144 18.22 7.43 -23.81
C GLU A 144 17.46 7.67 -25.09
N ASN A 145 17.67 8.83 -25.70
CA ASN A 145 17.15 9.19 -27.04
C ASN A 145 18.36 9.62 -27.87
N ASP A 146 18.20 9.68 -29.20
CA ASP A 146 19.25 10.05 -30.15
C ASP A 146 19.88 11.42 -29.88
N GLY A 147 19.30 12.26 -29.03
CA GLY A 147 19.77 13.57 -28.62
C GLY A 147 20.36 13.67 -27.21
N GLY A 148 20.46 12.57 -26.45
CA GLY A 148 21.03 12.62 -25.09
C GLY A 148 20.46 11.64 -24.11
N ARG A 149 21.00 11.69 -22.87
CA ARG A 149 20.55 10.88 -21.73
C ARG A 149 19.81 11.75 -20.73
N GLY A 150 18.54 11.39 -20.49
CA GLY A 150 17.72 11.99 -19.43
C GLY A 150 17.62 11.07 -18.21
N ARG A 151 17.70 11.64 -17.01
CA ARG A 151 17.47 10.92 -15.74
C ARG A 151 16.37 11.61 -14.95
N GLY A 152 15.28 10.90 -14.71
CA GLY A 152 14.22 11.31 -13.79
C GLY A 152 14.30 10.51 -12.49
N TRP A 153 13.87 11.10 -11.39
CA TRP A 153 13.75 10.40 -10.11
C TRP A 153 12.49 10.84 -9.37
N LEU A 154 11.96 9.94 -8.53
CA LEU A 154 10.86 10.18 -7.61
C LEU A 154 11.27 9.63 -6.25
N ASP A 155 11.38 10.49 -5.26
CA ASP A 155 11.50 10.09 -3.86
C ASP A 155 10.09 9.83 -3.32
N MET A 156 9.83 8.60 -2.90
CA MET A 156 8.49 8.16 -2.49
C MET A 156 8.56 7.37 -1.17
N PRO A 157 8.97 8.01 -0.06
CA PRO A 157 8.86 7.40 1.24
C PRO A 157 7.39 7.11 1.56
N VAL A 158 7.11 6.04 2.31
CA VAL A 158 5.73 5.63 2.59
C VAL A 158 5.05 6.63 3.52
N ALA A 159 5.71 7.06 4.59
CA ALA A 159 5.16 7.98 5.57
C ALA A 159 6.04 9.23 5.72
N LYS A 160 5.40 10.37 6.03
CA LYS A 160 6.07 11.62 6.39
C LYS A 160 6.03 11.89 7.90
N ALA A 161 5.07 11.29 8.60
CA ALA A 161 4.91 11.40 10.05
C ALA A 161 4.11 10.20 10.58
N GLY A 162 4.13 10.02 11.87
CA GLY A 162 3.32 8.99 12.51
C GLY A 162 3.59 8.93 14.01
N TRP A 163 2.73 8.20 14.70
CA TRP A 163 2.88 7.87 16.09
C TRP A 163 2.65 6.36 16.25
N LEU A 164 3.69 5.66 16.68
CA LEU A 164 3.62 4.23 16.95
C LEU A 164 3.75 4.03 18.45
N TRP A 165 2.69 3.56 19.08
CA TRP A 165 2.73 3.13 20.47
C TRP A 165 3.03 1.63 20.52
N TRP A 166 4.06 1.25 21.23
CA TRP A 166 4.49 -0.12 21.39
C TRP A 166 4.87 -0.39 22.85
N ASP A 167 4.17 -1.32 23.50
CA ASP A 167 4.64 -1.90 24.76
C ASP A 167 5.07 -3.35 24.50
N ALA A 168 6.37 -3.62 24.72
CA ALA A 168 6.95 -4.94 24.51
C ALA A 168 6.64 -5.93 25.64
N GLN A 169 6.05 -5.48 26.74
CA GLN A 169 5.84 -6.29 27.95
C GLN A 169 4.38 -6.63 28.23
N ASP A 170 3.42 -5.99 27.57
CA ASP A 170 2.01 -6.20 27.84
C ASP A 170 1.21 -6.38 26.54
N GLU A 171 1.14 -7.62 26.05
CA GLU A 171 0.33 -7.99 24.87
C GLU A 171 -1.19 -7.85 25.13
N GLU A 172 -1.62 -7.80 26.39
CA GLU A 172 -3.03 -7.67 26.79
C GLU A 172 -3.43 -6.24 27.16
N GLN A 173 -2.51 -5.29 27.28
CA GLN A 173 -2.86 -3.92 27.60
C GLN A 173 -3.74 -3.33 26.46
N LYS A 174 -5.03 -3.33 26.76
CA LYS A 174 -6.09 -2.60 26.04
C LYS A 174 -5.91 -1.07 26.14
N ALA A 175 -4.73 -0.59 26.54
CA ALA A 175 -4.42 0.81 26.70
C ALA A 175 -4.23 1.43 25.32
N LEU A 176 -5.26 2.14 24.85
CA LEU A 176 -5.23 3.26 23.92
C LEU A 176 -4.13 3.17 22.84
N TRP A 177 -4.22 2.13 22.02
CA TRP A 177 -3.45 2.04 20.79
C TRP A 177 -3.95 3.15 19.83
N ASN A 178 -3.39 4.33 19.97
CA ASN A 178 -3.61 5.45 19.05
C ASN A 178 -2.50 5.55 18.01
N SER A 179 -2.04 4.37 17.53
CA SER A 179 -0.99 4.35 16.51
C SER A 179 -1.58 4.73 15.16
N TYR A 180 -0.93 5.69 14.53
CA TYR A 180 -1.29 6.15 13.19
C TYR A 180 -0.06 6.47 12.36
N ILE A 181 -0.22 6.46 11.05
CA ILE A 181 0.75 6.98 10.11
C ILE A 181 0.10 8.06 9.24
N ILE A 182 0.90 9.04 8.83
CA ILE A 182 0.50 10.04 7.84
C ILE A 182 1.37 9.80 6.61
N LEU A 183 0.73 9.47 5.50
CA LEU A 183 1.42 9.14 4.26
C LEU A 183 2.16 10.36 3.70
N ASN A 184 3.25 10.08 3.00
CA ASN A 184 3.91 11.08 2.17
C ASN A 184 2.98 11.52 1.03
N ASP A 185 3.02 12.80 0.67
CA ASP A 185 2.08 13.38 -0.27
C ASP A 185 2.20 12.79 -1.69
N ASP A 186 3.42 12.48 -2.13
CA ASP A 186 3.64 11.88 -3.45
C ASP A 186 3.22 10.41 -3.47
N PHE A 187 3.44 9.67 -2.36
CA PHE A 187 2.95 8.32 -2.21
C PHE A 187 1.41 8.29 -2.19
N PHE A 188 0.79 9.19 -1.44
CA PHE A 188 -0.67 9.34 -1.40
C PHE A 188 -1.26 9.63 -2.80
N LYS A 189 -0.70 10.59 -3.53
CA LYS A 189 -1.12 10.88 -4.92
C LYS A 189 -0.97 9.66 -5.84
N THR A 190 0.13 8.93 -5.71
CA THR A 190 0.40 7.73 -6.51
C THR A 190 -0.64 6.64 -6.25
N ILE A 191 -1.06 6.44 -4.99
CA ILE A 191 -2.13 5.50 -4.63
C ILE A 191 -3.45 5.88 -5.31
N LEU A 192 -3.78 7.17 -5.36
CA LEU A 192 -5.04 7.63 -5.95
C LEU A 192 -5.07 7.53 -7.47
N THR A 193 -3.91 7.49 -8.14
CA THR A 193 -3.83 7.56 -9.61
C THR A 193 -4.19 6.23 -10.28
N ASN A 194 -3.38 5.19 -10.11
CA ASN A 194 -3.56 3.92 -10.83
C ASN A 194 -3.08 2.70 -10.03
N PRO A 195 -3.71 2.35 -8.91
CA PRO A 195 -3.34 1.15 -8.16
C PRO A 195 -3.73 -0.11 -8.91
N VAL A 196 -2.98 -1.19 -8.69
CA VAL A 196 -3.22 -2.52 -9.26
C VAL A 196 -4.13 -3.30 -8.32
N PRO A 197 -5.37 -3.64 -8.75
CA PRO A 197 -6.28 -4.40 -7.92
C PRO A 197 -5.99 -5.90 -8.01
N VAL A 198 -6.08 -6.56 -6.86
CA VAL A 198 -5.98 -8.00 -6.71
C VAL A 198 -7.06 -8.51 -5.77
N ARG A 199 -7.44 -9.79 -5.85
CA ARG A 199 -8.41 -10.38 -4.94
C ARG A 199 -7.76 -10.67 -3.59
N MET A 200 -8.37 -10.22 -2.49
CA MET A 200 -7.88 -10.40 -1.14
C MET A 200 -7.68 -11.89 -0.80
N MET A 201 -8.64 -12.75 -1.15
CA MET A 201 -8.56 -14.18 -0.86
C MET A 201 -7.33 -14.83 -1.53
N THR A 202 -7.06 -14.53 -2.80
CA THR A 202 -5.88 -15.03 -3.52
C THR A 202 -4.58 -14.48 -2.92
N LEU A 203 -4.59 -13.18 -2.56
CA LEU A 203 -3.47 -12.54 -1.88
C LEU A 203 -3.12 -13.27 -0.56
N LEU A 204 -4.12 -13.57 0.26
CA LEU A 204 -3.93 -14.27 1.54
C LEU A 204 -3.49 -15.72 1.37
N ALA A 205 -3.92 -16.40 0.32
CA ALA A 205 -3.43 -17.75 -0.01
C ALA A 205 -1.93 -17.76 -0.35
N LEU A 206 -1.39 -16.64 -0.85
CA LEU A 206 0.02 -16.45 -1.22
C LEU A 206 0.86 -15.77 -0.13
N LYS A 207 0.28 -15.38 1.01
CA LYS A 207 0.91 -14.52 2.03
C LYS A 207 2.25 -15.01 2.60
N LYS A 208 2.58 -16.29 2.46
CA LYS A 208 3.86 -16.88 2.91
C LYS A 208 5.00 -16.74 1.90
N SER A 209 4.70 -16.31 0.66
CA SER A 209 5.68 -16.24 -0.42
C SER A 209 5.79 -14.81 -0.95
N PRO A 210 6.86 -14.06 -0.64
CA PRO A 210 7.05 -12.72 -1.20
C PRO A 210 7.12 -12.75 -2.73
N LEU A 211 7.76 -13.75 -3.32
CA LEU A 211 7.77 -13.95 -4.77
C LEU A 211 6.35 -14.25 -5.31
N GLY A 212 5.55 -15.02 -4.59
CA GLY A 212 4.17 -15.32 -4.97
C GLY A 212 3.29 -14.08 -5.00
N LEU A 213 3.43 -13.20 -3.99
CA LEU A 213 2.72 -11.92 -3.93
C LEU A 213 3.09 -11.01 -5.10
N ASP A 214 4.38 -10.89 -5.41
CA ASP A 214 4.87 -10.07 -6.52
C ASP A 214 4.43 -10.62 -7.88
N LEU A 215 4.56 -11.92 -8.09
CA LEU A 215 4.13 -12.57 -9.34
C LEU A 215 2.62 -12.52 -9.53
N TYR A 216 1.82 -12.48 -8.47
CA TYR A 216 0.38 -12.34 -8.57
C TYR A 216 -0.01 -10.95 -9.09
N ALA A 217 0.54 -9.90 -8.51
CA ALA A 217 0.32 -8.55 -9.01
C ALA A 217 0.83 -8.36 -10.46
N TRP A 218 2.00 -8.93 -10.77
CA TRP A 218 2.53 -8.94 -12.13
C TRP A 218 1.61 -9.67 -13.12
N ALA A 219 1.14 -10.88 -12.77
CA ALA A 219 0.25 -11.67 -13.60
C ALA A 219 -1.07 -10.97 -13.86
N THR A 220 -1.58 -10.21 -12.86
CA THR A 220 -2.77 -9.37 -12.99
C THR A 220 -2.56 -8.27 -14.06
N ILE A 221 -1.44 -7.55 -14.00
CA ILE A 221 -1.09 -6.52 -15.00
C ILE A 221 -0.93 -7.14 -16.39
N GLU A 222 -0.19 -8.23 -16.50
CA GLU A 222 0.07 -8.86 -17.79
C GLU A 222 -1.19 -9.49 -18.39
N SER A 223 -2.10 -10.03 -17.56
CA SER A 223 -3.42 -10.49 -18.02
C SER A 223 -4.27 -9.33 -18.55
N TYR A 224 -4.26 -8.18 -17.86
CA TYR A 224 -4.94 -6.99 -18.37
C TYR A 224 -4.38 -6.54 -19.73
N LYS A 225 -3.05 -6.51 -19.88
CA LYS A 225 -2.42 -6.16 -21.17
C LYS A 225 -2.70 -7.21 -22.26
N ALA A 226 -2.74 -8.49 -21.90
CA ALA A 226 -2.96 -9.59 -22.85
C ALA A 226 -4.33 -9.53 -23.53
N GLN A 227 -5.34 -8.90 -22.91
CA GLN A 227 -6.66 -8.69 -23.53
C GLN A 227 -6.61 -7.89 -24.83
N HIS A 228 -5.60 -7.03 -24.99
CA HIS A 228 -5.42 -6.18 -26.18
C HIS A 228 -4.48 -6.81 -27.23
N HIS A 229 -4.09 -8.08 -27.05
CA HIS A 229 -3.18 -8.78 -27.94
C HIS A 229 -3.75 -10.15 -28.36
N SER A 230 -4.04 -10.33 -29.65
CA SER A 230 -4.66 -11.55 -30.18
C SER A 230 -3.87 -12.84 -29.92
N LYS A 231 -2.55 -12.74 -29.78
CA LYS A 231 -1.64 -13.87 -29.47
C LYS A 231 -1.27 -13.96 -27.97
N GLY A 232 -1.87 -13.11 -27.12
CA GLY A 232 -1.44 -12.93 -25.75
C GLY A 232 -0.04 -12.30 -25.66
N ARG A 233 0.66 -12.51 -24.52
CA ARG A 233 1.95 -11.87 -24.27
C ARG A 233 2.98 -12.89 -23.80
N PHE A 234 4.13 -12.90 -24.42
CA PHE A 234 5.28 -13.70 -23.98
C PHE A 234 6.24 -12.84 -23.16
N VAL A 235 6.65 -13.36 -22.00
CA VAL A 235 7.64 -12.73 -21.12
C VAL A 235 8.77 -13.71 -20.83
N ALA A 236 9.99 -13.32 -21.21
CA ALA A 236 11.17 -14.17 -21.05
C ALA A 236 11.52 -14.36 -19.56
N TRP A 237 11.97 -15.58 -19.18
CA TRP A 237 12.42 -15.88 -17.83
C TRP A 237 13.56 -14.97 -17.37
N LYS A 238 14.43 -14.55 -18.28
CA LYS A 238 15.53 -13.63 -17.98
C LYS A 238 15.01 -12.30 -17.47
N LEU A 239 14.01 -11.70 -18.13
CA LEU A 239 13.39 -10.45 -17.72
C LEU A 239 12.69 -10.57 -16.35
N LEU A 240 11.98 -11.67 -16.12
CA LEU A 240 11.36 -11.93 -14.82
C LEU A 240 12.39 -12.17 -13.71
N HIS A 241 13.53 -12.78 -14.05
CA HIS A 241 14.63 -12.95 -13.09
C HIS A 241 15.25 -11.60 -12.71
N GLU A 242 15.48 -10.72 -13.67
CA GLU A 242 15.95 -9.35 -13.42
C GLU A 242 14.97 -8.57 -12.54
N GLN A 243 13.67 -8.67 -12.83
CA GLN A 243 12.62 -7.99 -12.11
C GLN A 243 12.39 -8.51 -10.68
N PHE A 244 12.41 -9.85 -10.47
CA PHE A 244 11.97 -10.46 -9.22
C PHE A 244 13.02 -11.39 -8.57
N GLY A 245 14.02 -11.83 -9.31
CA GLY A 245 14.77 -13.02 -8.95
C GLY A 245 16.24 -12.82 -8.58
N THR A 246 16.76 -11.61 -8.59
CA THR A 246 18.19 -11.35 -8.38
C THR A 246 18.73 -11.91 -7.06
N GLU A 247 17.91 -11.98 -6.02
CA GLU A 247 18.25 -12.55 -4.71
C GLU A 247 18.17 -14.10 -4.66
N LEU A 248 17.61 -14.72 -5.70
CA LEU A 248 17.49 -16.18 -5.81
C LEU A 248 18.68 -16.85 -6.53
N GLY A 249 19.66 -16.04 -6.88
CA GLY A 249 20.91 -16.51 -7.52
C GLY A 249 20.68 -16.93 -8.98
N ARG A 250 20.95 -18.20 -9.30
CA ARG A 250 20.92 -18.69 -10.68
C ARG A 250 19.52 -18.67 -11.29
N LEU A 251 19.41 -18.32 -12.58
CA LEU A 251 18.17 -18.28 -13.36
C LEU A 251 17.33 -19.56 -13.21
N ASN A 252 17.95 -20.75 -13.24
CA ASN A 252 17.21 -22.01 -13.12
C ASN A 252 16.49 -22.15 -11.76
N ASN A 253 17.11 -21.71 -10.67
CA ASN A 253 16.48 -21.71 -9.35
C ASN A 253 15.30 -20.76 -9.31
N PHE A 254 15.44 -19.58 -9.91
CA PHE A 254 14.33 -18.63 -10.06
C PHE A 254 13.19 -19.25 -10.86
N VAL A 255 13.46 -19.81 -12.05
CA VAL A 255 12.44 -20.41 -12.92
C VAL A 255 11.65 -21.51 -12.20
N MET A 256 12.33 -22.38 -11.45
CA MET A 256 11.70 -23.42 -10.66
C MET A 256 10.73 -22.83 -9.62
N ASN A 257 11.21 -21.85 -8.85
CA ASN A 257 10.40 -21.18 -7.83
C ASN A 257 9.24 -20.38 -8.46
N ALA A 258 9.49 -19.62 -9.52
CA ALA A 258 8.48 -18.84 -10.22
C ALA A 258 7.38 -19.74 -10.79
N LYS A 259 7.71 -20.86 -11.45
CA LYS A 259 6.72 -21.84 -11.94
C LYS A 259 5.86 -22.40 -10.80
N ARG A 260 6.46 -22.68 -9.64
CA ARG A 260 5.71 -23.16 -8.48
C ARG A 260 4.69 -22.13 -7.99
N GLU A 261 5.11 -20.88 -7.84
CA GLU A 261 4.22 -19.80 -7.38
C GLU A 261 3.16 -19.45 -8.44
N LEU A 262 3.51 -19.40 -9.73
CA LEU A 262 2.54 -19.17 -10.82
C LEU A 262 1.48 -20.27 -10.92
N ARG A 263 1.83 -21.53 -10.66
CA ARG A 263 0.83 -22.62 -10.56
C ARG A 263 -0.14 -22.40 -9.40
N LYS A 264 0.35 -21.95 -8.24
CA LYS A 264 -0.52 -21.61 -7.10
C LYS A 264 -1.45 -20.45 -7.46
N ILE A 265 -0.95 -19.45 -8.18
CA ILE A 265 -1.75 -18.32 -8.64
C ILE A 265 -2.88 -18.83 -9.55
N MET A 266 -2.58 -19.65 -10.56
CA MET A 266 -3.61 -20.20 -11.46
C MET A 266 -4.65 -21.07 -10.73
N LEU A 267 -4.25 -21.79 -9.67
CA LEU A 267 -5.18 -22.57 -8.85
C LEU A 267 -6.15 -21.69 -8.05
N ASN A 268 -5.67 -20.55 -7.53
CA ASN A 268 -6.48 -19.63 -6.74
C ASN A 268 -7.21 -18.57 -7.58
N CYS A 269 -6.75 -18.35 -8.82
CA CYS A 269 -7.27 -17.40 -9.77
C CYS A 269 -7.36 -18.02 -11.18
N PRO A 270 -8.41 -18.82 -11.48
CA PRO A 270 -8.56 -19.52 -12.76
C PRO A 270 -8.73 -18.60 -13.97
N THR A 271 -9.04 -17.32 -13.75
CA THR A 271 -9.17 -16.32 -14.82
C THR A 271 -7.80 -15.94 -15.39
N ILE A 272 -6.72 -16.05 -14.61
CA ILE A 272 -5.34 -15.87 -15.08
C ILE A 272 -4.87 -17.15 -15.76
N LYS A 273 -4.67 -17.08 -17.06
CA LYS A 273 -4.31 -18.22 -17.91
C LYS A 273 -2.88 -18.09 -18.41
N LEU A 274 -2.00 -18.93 -17.91
CA LEU A 274 -0.58 -18.92 -18.23
C LEU A 274 -0.14 -20.29 -18.75
N THR A 275 0.83 -20.30 -19.69
CA THR A 275 1.55 -21.50 -20.09
C THR A 275 3.05 -21.28 -19.97
N PHE A 276 3.81 -22.36 -19.74
CA PHE A 276 5.24 -22.29 -19.53
C PHE A 276 5.98 -22.84 -20.75
N ALA A 277 6.78 -21.98 -21.37
CA ALA A 277 7.71 -22.36 -22.43
C ALA A 277 9.13 -22.48 -21.88
N ARG A 278 10.05 -23.05 -22.69
CA ARG A 278 11.47 -23.20 -22.33
C ARG A 278 12.11 -21.83 -22.02
N GLY A 279 11.77 -20.79 -22.81
CA GLY A 279 12.36 -19.44 -22.69
C GLY A 279 11.59 -18.47 -21.81
N GLY A 280 10.36 -18.77 -21.37
CA GLY A 280 9.53 -17.80 -20.67
C GLY A 280 8.13 -18.28 -20.31
N VAL A 281 7.29 -17.32 -19.95
CA VAL A 281 5.86 -17.49 -19.64
C VAL A 281 5.05 -16.87 -20.76
N GLN A 282 4.08 -17.60 -21.27
CA GLN A 282 3.07 -17.09 -22.18
C GLN A 282 1.81 -16.78 -21.37
N VAL A 283 1.41 -15.52 -21.33
CA VAL A 283 0.10 -15.07 -20.86
C VAL A 283 -0.86 -15.19 -22.04
N LEU A 284 -1.88 -16.02 -21.93
CA LEU A 284 -2.80 -16.30 -23.02
C LEU A 284 -3.73 -15.12 -23.31
N ALA A 285 -4.17 -14.95 -24.56
CA ALA A 285 -5.08 -13.88 -24.96
C ALA A 285 -6.41 -13.86 -24.17
N GLY A 286 -6.89 -15.04 -23.74
CA GLY A 286 -8.10 -15.16 -22.91
C GLY A 286 -7.83 -15.05 -21.40
N SER A 287 -6.63 -14.58 -20.97
CA SER A 287 -6.31 -14.32 -19.59
C SER A 287 -6.97 -13.03 -19.13
N LEU A 288 -7.64 -13.06 -17.97
CA LEU A 288 -8.31 -11.90 -17.37
C LEU A 288 -7.73 -11.63 -15.99
N PRO A 289 -7.60 -10.35 -15.58
CA PRO A 289 -7.26 -10.02 -14.20
C PRO A 289 -8.37 -10.52 -13.27
N ASP A 290 -7.99 -10.98 -12.08
CA ASP A 290 -8.93 -11.50 -11.08
C ASP A 290 -9.95 -10.44 -10.63
N VAL A 291 -9.50 -9.19 -10.55
CA VAL A 291 -10.34 -8.02 -10.29
C VAL A 291 -10.23 -7.04 -11.45
N PRO A 292 -11.30 -6.81 -12.21
CA PRO A 292 -11.29 -5.80 -13.26
C PRO A 292 -11.05 -4.39 -12.67
N PRO A 293 -10.20 -3.54 -13.29
CA PRO A 293 -9.89 -2.21 -12.74
C PRO A 293 -11.12 -1.32 -12.51
N ARG A 294 -12.12 -1.39 -13.40
CA ARG A 294 -13.40 -0.64 -13.25
C ARG A 294 -14.17 -1.09 -12.01
N THR A 295 -14.27 -2.40 -11.76
CA THR A 295 -14.93 -2.97 -10.58
C THR A 295 -14.22 -2.54 -9.30
N ALA A 296 -12.88 -2.58 -9.27
CA ALA A 296 -12.09 -2.12 -8.14
C ALA A 296 -12.31 -0.62 -7.87
N HIS A 297 -12.33 0.19 -8.92
CA HIS A 297 -12.57 1.62 -8.78
C HIS A 297 -13.95 1.92 -8.19
N GLN A 298 -15.00 1.26 -8.66
CA GLN A 298 -16.35 1.42 -8.13
C GLN A 298 -16.49 0.93 -6.68
N ALA A 299 -15.94 -0.24 -6.37
CA ALA A 299 -16.05 -0.84 -5.04
C ALA A 299 -15.27 -0.08 -3.95
N LEU A 300 -14.16 0.57 -4.33
CA LEU A 300 -13.25 1.28 -3.42
C LEU A 300 -13.34 2.80 -3.57
N GLN A 301 -14.38 3.33 -4.18
CA GLN A 301 -14.65 4.75 -4.04
C GLN A 301 -14.87 5.03 -2.55
N PRO A 302 -14.15 6.04 -1.98
CA PRO A 302 -14.53 6.53 -0.66
C PRO A 302 -16.03 6.83 -0.72
N PRO A 303 -16.80 6.58 0.36
CA PRO A 303 -18.17 7.05 0.43
C PRO A 303 -18.11 8.48 -0.08
N SER A 304 -18.94 8.80 -1.07
CA SER A 304 -19.06 10.20 -1.52
C SER A 304 -19.16 11.00 -0.24
N ALA A 305 -18.11 11.75 0.08
CA ALA A 305 -18.20 12.67 1.18
C ALA A 305 -19.54 13.37 0.93
N PRO A 306 -20.42 13.44 1.93
CA PRO A 306 -21.59 14.30 1.78
C PRO A 306 -21.01 15.55 1.14
N VAL A 307 -21.58 16.03 0.04
CA VAL A 307 -21.09 17.25 -0.61
C VAL A 307 -21.24 18.30 0.46
N ILE A 308 -20.22 18.38 1.33
CA ILE A 308 -20.09 19.42 2.32
C ILE A 308 -19.82 20.60 1.41
N ALA A 309 -20.85 21.37 1.17
CA ALA A 309 -20.68 22.60 0.46
C ALA A 309 -19.67 23.37 1.31
N ILE A 310 -18.44 23.47 0.82
CA ILE A 310 -17.44 24.35 1.41
C ILE A 310 -18.12 25.69 1.48
N PRO A 311 -18.21 26.33 2.66
CA PRO A 311 -18.83 27.64 2.78
C PRO A 311 -18.34 28.51 1.65
N SER A 312 -19.21 29.25 1.00
CA SER A 312 -18.84 30.02 -0.19
C SER A 312 -17.61 30.88 0.12
N GLY A 313 -16.79 31.18 -0.86
CA GLY A 313 -15.63 32.04 -0.68
C GLY A 313 -15.99 33.36 0.02
N LYS A 314 -17.20 33.85 -0.23
CA LYS A 314 -17.75 35.04 0.45
C LYS A 314 -18.02 34.84 1.94
N ALA A 315 -18.54 33.67 2.35
CA ALA A 315 -18.76 33.36 3.76
C ALA A 315 -17.44 33.18 4.50
N ILE A 316 -16.47 32.56 3.86
CA ILE A 316 -15.10 32.42 4.41
C ILE A 316 -14.43 33.78 4.55
N GLU A 317 -14.51 34.64 3.54
CA GLU A 317 -13.99 36.02 3.60
C GLU A 317 -14.65 36.83 4.70
N HIS A 318 -15.97 36.72 4.86
CA HIS A 318 -16.70 37.40 5.92
C HIS A 318 -16.20 37.00 7.31
N VAL A 319 -16.03 35.70 7.55
CA VAL A 319 -15.49 35.19 8.81
C VAL A 319 -14.02 35.57 8.99
N MET A 320 -13.21 35.57 7.95
CA MET A 320 -11.81 36.01 7.99
C MET A 320 -11.68 37.51 8.31
N TYR A 321 -12.60 38.34 7.83
CA TYR A 321 -12.61 39.78 8.11
C TYR A 321 -12.98 40.07 9.56
N SER A 322 -13.84 39.27 10.17
CA SER A 322 -14.26 39.42 11.59
C SER A 322 -13.22 38.84 12.57
N MET A 323 -12.19 38.10 12.09
CA MET A 323 -11.19 37.44 12.91
C MET A 323 -9.83 38.10 12.88
N LYS A 324 -9.14 38.10 14.05
CA LYS A 324 -7.84 38.73 14.21
C LYS A 324 -6.68 37.97 13.54
N THR A 325 -6.86 36.66 13.22
CA THR A 325 -5.82 35.85 12.59
C THR A 325 -6.39 34.84 11.58
N ARG A 326 -5.61 34.60 10.50
CA ARG A 326 -5.96 33.61 9.46
C ARG A 326 -6.03 32.17 9.98
N GLU A 327 -5.22 31.84 11.00
CA GLU A 327 -5.18 30.50 11.64
C GLU A 327 -6.49 30.19 12.36
N SER A 328 -7.09 31.18 13.02
CA SER A 328 -8.38 31.02 13.72
C SER A 328 -9.51 30.67 12.74
N ALA A 329 -9.55 31.29 11.56
CA ALA A 329 -10.56 30.99 10.56
C ALA A 329 -10.47 29.54 10.02
N VAL A 330 -9.27 29.00 9.86
CA VAL A 330 -9.04 27.60 9.42
C VAL A 330 -9.51 26.62 10.50
N ILE A 331 -9.22 26.90 11.77
CA ILE A 331 -9.63 26.03 12.89
C ILE A 331 -11.16 26.00 12.99
N ILE A 332 -11.84 27.14 12.81
CA ILE A 332 -13.30 27.21 12.86
C ILE A 332 -13.93 26.51 11.66
N ALA A 333 -13.39 26.65 10.46
CA ALA A 333 -13.88 25.93 9.30
C ALA A 333 -13.80 24.41 9.50
N MET A 334 -12.70 23.92 10.10
CA MET A 334 -12.54 22.50 10.45
C MET A 334 -13.53 22.05 11.55
N ALA A 335 -13.78 22.89 12.55
CA ALA A 335 -14.73 22.60 13.62
C ALA A 335 -16.17 22.59 13.10
N PHE A 336 -16.53 23.53 12.24
CA PHE A 336 -17.82 23.56 11.56
C PHE A 336 -18.05 22.33 10.70
N GLN A 337 -17.06 21.95 9.91
CA GLN A 337 -17.12 20.73 9.11
C GLN A 337 -17.42 19.48 9.96
N LYS A 338 -16.77 19.35 11.11
CA LYS A 338 -17.05 18.25 12.05
C LYS A 338 -18.46 18.31 12.65
N ALA A 339 -18.98 19.50 12.92
CA ALA A 339 -20.32 19.67 13.44
C ALA A 339 -21.39 19.31 12.38
N VAL A 340 -21.16 19.64 11.11
CA VAL A 340 -22.01 19.22 9.99
C VAL A 340 -21.97 17.70 9.82
N GLU A 341 -20.79 17.08 9.88
CA GLU A 341 -20.63 15.61 9.80
C GLU A 341 -21.39 14.88 10.92
N ARG A 342 -21.54 15.51 12.09
CA ARG A 342 -22.32 14.98 13.22
C ARG A 342 -23.81 15.34 13.17
N SER A 343 -24.26 16.03 12.12
CA SER A 343 -25.63 16.55 12.00
C SER A 343 -26.04 17.52 13.14
N GLU A 344 -25.06 18.18 13.75
CA GLU A 344 -25.27 19.16 14.83
C GLU A 344 -25.67 20.55 14.28
N VAL A 345 -25.28 20.86 13.04
CA VAL A 345 -25.59 22.09 12.33
C VAL A 345 -25.91 21.83 10.86
N GLU A 346 -26.72 22.69 10.25
CA GLU A 346 -26.99 22.63 8.81
C GLU A 346 -25.78 23.11 8.00
N ASN A 347 -25.61 22.55 6.81
CA ASN A 347 -24.53 22.92 5.91
C ASN A 347 -24.89 24.10 5.02
N THR A 348 -25.02 25.28 5.61
CA THR A 348 -25.33 26.56 4.93
C THR A 348 -24.32 27.64 5.30
N ASP A 349 -24.20 28.67 4.46
CA ASP A 349 -23.30 29.79 4.73
C ASP A 349 -23.73 30.56 5.99
N GLU A 350 -25.05 30.69 6.22
CA GLU A 350 -25.63 31.35 7.41
C GLU A 350 -25.28 30.57 8.67
N ALA A 351 -25.39 29.23 8.65
CA ALA A 351 -25.01 28.36 9.76
C ALA A 351 -23.50 28.43 10.04
N TYR A 352 -22.65 28.51 9.01
CA TYR A 352 -21.21 28.71 9.17
C TYR A 352 -20.87 30.03 9.84
N ILE A 353 -21.48 31.12 9.41
CA ILE A 353 -21.29 32.47 9.99
C ILE A 353 -21.76 32.47 11.44
N ALA A 354 -22.92 31.89 11.73
CA ALA A 354 -23.47 31.80 13.09
C ALA A 354 -22.57 30.96 14.00
N PHE A 355 -22.05 29.83 13.50
CA PHE A 355 -21.09 28.95 14.21
C PHE A 355 -19.80 29.70 14.51
N ALA A 356 -19.25 30.42 13.52
CA ALA A 356 -18.03 31.19 13.69
C ALA A 356 -18.15 32.30 14.72
N ASN A 357 -19.29 32.98 14.77
CA ASN A 357 -19.56 34.06 15.73
C ASN A 357 -19.54 33.62 17.19
N GLN A 358 -19.79 32.32 17.48
CA GLN A 358 -19.65 31.75 18.82
C GLN A 358 -18.19 31.67 19.30
N TYR A 359 -17.20 31.71 18.39
CA TYR A 359 -15.77 31.71 18.71
C TYR A 359 -15.16 33.12 18.77
N VAL A 360 -15.90 34.14 18.39
CA VAL A 360 -15.44 35.55 18.39
C VAL A 360 -15.90 36.27 19.65
N ALA A 361 -16.94 35.76 20.31
CA ALA A 361 -17.45 36.26 21.59
C ALA A 361 -16.64 35.71 22.77
#